data_163671a7afd4a134d9f7e94392117f4e
#
_entry.id   163671a7afd4a134d9f7e94392117f4e
#
_cell.length_a   1.000
_cell.length_b   1.000
_cell.length_c   1.000
_cell.angle_alpha   90.00
_cell.angle_beta   90.00
_cell.angle_gamma   90.00
#
_symmetry.space_group_name_H-M   'P 1'
#
loop_
_entity.id
_entity.type
_entity.pdbx_description
1 polymer ?
#
loop_
_entity_poly.entity_id
_entity_poly.type
_entity_poly.pdbx_seq_one_letter_code
_entity_poly.pdbx_strand_id
1 'polypeptide(L)'
;MSDNPKTSLLASADTRTLGPWRVRVGFTSRAAGNLGLHVDDELGGGMDASLVRTLNHRAALEEALGTDPFFYLNQVHGVQIAYPEDYAVESYAPGAPEERTAERARAVLENSPVADAAISSEGVPLAIMVADCIPVVLVGERVANWQ
;
A
#
# COMPACT_ATOMS: atom_id res chain seq x y z
N MET A 1 -25.79 15.98 -4.40
CA MET A 1 -24.65 15.15 -4.86
C MET A 1 -24.08 14.52 -3.61
N SER A 2 -24.27 13.22 -3.43
CA SER A 2 -23.69 12.53 -2.27
C SER A 2 -22.18 12.38 -2.52
N ASP A 3 -21.37 13.08 -1.74
CA ASP A 3 -19.93 12.82 -1.67
C ASP A 3 -19.74 11.35 -1.27
N ASN A 4 -19.34 10.53 -2.23
CA ASN A 4 -18.99 9.15 -1.94
C ASN A 4 -17.62 9.20 -1.23
N PRO A 5 -17.51 8.84 0.06
CA PRO A 5 -16.26 8.92 0.82
C PRO A 5 -15.11 8.15 0.15
N LYS A 6 -15.43 7.15 -0.69
CA LYS A 6 -14.43 6.44 -1.50
C LYS A 6 -13.72 7.32 -2.52
N THR A 7 -14.37 8.39 -2.99
CA THR A 7 -13.79 9.29 -4.02
C THR A 7 -12.87 10.33 -3.40
N SER A 8 -13.03 10.67 -2.13
CA SER A 8 -12.21 11.69 -1.46
C SER A 8 -10.79 11.19 -1.12
N LEU A 9 -10.61 9.88 -0.88
CA LEU A 9 -9.29 9.31 -0.55
C LEU A 9 -8.41 9.09 -1.79
N LEU A 10 -8.98 9.08 -2.99
CA LEU A 10 -8.25 8.97 -4.25
C LEU A 10 -8.32 10.28 -5.03
N ALA A 11 -7.17 10.74 -5.49
CA ALA A 11 -7.06 11.85 -6.44
C ALA A 11 -7.45 11.40 -7.86
N SER A 12 -7.10 10.17 -8.21
CA SER A 12 -7.48 9.54 -9.48
C SER A 12 -7.51 8.03 -9.35
N ALA A 13 -8.34 7.38 -10.16
CA ALA A 13 -8.36 5.93 -10.30
C ALA A 13 -8.76 5.54 -11.73
N ASP A 14 -8.15 4.49 -12.25
CA ASP A 14 -8.51 3.84 -13.51
C ASP A 14 -8.72 2.34 -13.27
N THR A 15 -9.62 1.74 -14.04
CA THR A 15 -9.87 0.31 -13.99
C THR A 15 -9.77 -0.25 -15.40
N ARG A 16 -8.94 -1.27 -15.56
CA ARG A 16 -8.74 -1.98 -16.83
C ARG A 16 -9.09 -3.45 -16.69
N THR A 17 -9.65 -4.01 -17.76
CA THR A 17 -9.84 -5.46 -17.89
C THR A 17 -8.82 -5.97 -18.89
N LEU A 18 -8.03 -6.95 -18.46
CA LEU A 18 -6.98 -7.59 -19.26
C LEU A 18 -7.14 -9.11 -19.13
N GLY A 19 -7.68 -9.76 -20.14
CA GLY A 19 -8.04 -11.16 -20.07
C GLY A 19 -9.02 -11.42 -18.91
N PRO A 20 -8.75 -12.37 -18.01
CA PRO A 20 -9.58 -12.67 -16.85
C PRO A 20 -9.40 -11.67 -15.70
N TRP A 21 -8.43 -10.75 -15.79
CA TRP A 21 -8.03 -9.85 -14.73
C TRP A 21 -8.75 -8.50 -14.81
N ARG A 22 -9.23 -8.05 -13.67
CA ARG A 22 -9.68 -6.68 -13.48
C ARG A 22 -8.66 -5.95 -12.61
N VAL A 23 -7.90 -5.05 -13.23
CA VAL A 23 -6.85 -4.27 -12.57
C VAL A 23 -7.36 -2.87 -12.28
N ARG A 24 -7.20 -2.43 -11.05
CA ARG A 24 -7.51 -1.09 -10.61
C ARG A 24 -6.23 -0.41 -10.15
N VAL A 25 -5.95 0.75 -10.73
CA VAL A 25 -4.79 1.59 -10.38
C VAL A 25 -5.30 2.94 -9.91
N GLY A 26 -4.71 3.51 -8.87
CA GLY A 26 -5.13 4.80 -8.37
C GLY A 26 -4.01 5.54 -7.65
N PHE A 27 -4.16 6.85 -7.55
CA PHE A 27 -3.34 7.73 -6.72
C PHE A 27 -4.16 8.21 -5.54
N THR A 28 -3.58 8.13 -4.34
CA THR A 28 -4.21 8.67 -3.15
C THR A 28 -4.20 10.20 -3.18
N SER A 29 -5.23 10.80 -2.57
CA SER A 29 -5.28 12.23 -2.32
C SER A 29 -4.67 12.56 -0.95
N ARG A 30 -4.53 13.84 -0.64
CA ARG A 30 -4.12 14.30 0.70
C ARG A 30 -5.09 13.85 1.81
N ALA A 31 -6.35 13.58 1.47
CA ALA A 31 -7.35 13.09 2.44
C ALA A 31 -7.07 11.68 2.95
N ALA A 32 -6.25 10.89 2.23
CA ALA A 32 -5.79 9.58 2.71
C ALA A 32 -4.80 9.69 3.88
N GLY A 33 -4.24 10.86 4.14
CA GLY A 33 -3.24 11.08 5.18
C GLY A 33 -1.86 10.52 4.83
N ASN A 34 -0.96 10.52 5.81
CA ASN A 34 0.36 9.90 5.65
C ASN A 34 0.23 8.37 5.65
N LEU A 35 0.77 7.71 4.64
CA LEU A 35 0.79 6.25 4.48
C LEU A 35 2.19 5.64 4.70
N GLY A 36 3.22 6.49 4.87
CA GLY A 36 4.61 6.07 5.06
C GLY A 36 4.97 5.92 6.53
N LEU A 37 5.33 4.70 6.96
CA LEU A 37 5.74 4.44 8.36
C LEU A 37 7.13 4.98 8.71
N HIS A 38 7.95 5.31 7.73
CA HIS A 38 9.29 5.86 7.92
C HIS A 38 9.33 7.40 7.97
N VAL A 39 8.17 8.03 7.86
CA VAL A 39 8.04 9.49 7.84
C VAL A 39 7.22 9.95 9.04
N ASP A 40 7.78 10.83 9.86
CA ASP A 40 6.99 11.51 10.88
C ASP A 40 6.03 12.49 10.22
N ASP A 41 4.78 12.51 10.67
CA ASP A 41 3.82 13.49 10.16
C ASP A 41 3.87 14.79 10.99
N GLU A 42 3.47 15.88 10.38
CA GLU A 42 3.53 17.21 10.99
C GLU A 42 2.44 17.47 12.04
N LEU A 43 1.57 16.48 12.34
CA LEU A 43 0.44 16.67 13.25
C LEU A 43 0.85 16.66 14.73
N GLY A 44 2.12 16.41 15.01
CA GLY A 44 2.67 16.39 16.37
C GLY A 44 2.43 15.07 17.10
N GLY A 45 2.85 14.99 18.36
CA GLY A 45 2.80 13.78 19.17
C GLY A 45 4.02 12.86 19.01
N GLY A 46 4.95 13.23 18.15
CA GLY A 46 6.18 12.50 17.88
C GLY A 46 5.98 11.25 17.02
N MET A 47 7.07 10.52 16.82
CA MET A 47 7.10 9.35 15.91
C MET A 47 6.08 8.27 16.29
N ASP A 48 5.89 7.95 17.55
CA ASP A 48 4.96 6.90 17.98
C ASP A 48 3.51 7.22 17.60
N ALA A 49 3.09 8.46 17.81
CA ALA A 49 1.76 8.91 17.41
C ALA A 49 1.61 8.93 15.88
N SER A 50 2.65 9.32 15.16
CA SER A 50 2.70 9.27 13.71
C SER A 50 2.55 7.85 13.19
N LEU A 51 3.27 6.89 13.75
CA LEU A 51 3.19 5.48 13.39
C LEU A 51 1.78 4.91 13.54
N VAL A 52 1.13 5.19 14.68
CA VAL A 52 -0.26 4.76 14.93
C VAL A 52 -1.23 5.40 13.94
N ARG A 53 -1.09 6.71 13.67
CA ARG A 53 -1.92 7.40 12.66
C ARG A 53 -1.75 6.78 11.28
N THR A 54 -0.53 6.44 10.87
CA THR A 54 -0.26 5.81 9.58
C THR A 54 -0.94 4.45 9.45
N LEU A 55 -0.91 3.61 10.48
CA LEU A 55 -1.67 2.34 10.45
C LEU A 55 -3.18 2.59 10.31
N ASN A 56 -3.73 3.60 11.00
CA ASN A 56 -5.14 3.96 10.88
C ASN A 56 -5.47 4.48 9.47
N HIS A 57 -4.60 5.27 8.86
CA HIS A 57 -4.78 5.76 7.48
C HIS A 57 -4.76 4.61 6.47
N ARG A 58 -3.82 3.65 6.61
CA ARG A 58 -3.77 2.45 5.76
C ARG A 58 -5.06 1.65 5.86
N ALA A 59 -5.50 1.34 7.08
CA ALA A 59 -6.74 0.60 7.31
C ALA A 59 -7.97 1.33 6.78
N ALA A 60 -8.07 2.65 6.97
CA ALA A 60 -9.18 3.45 6.43
C ALA A 60 -9.20 3.46 4.89
N LEU A 61 -8.04 3.48 4.26
CA LEU A 61 -7.92 3.39 2.79
C LEU A 61 -8.38 2.02 2.29
N GLU A 62 -7.93 0.94 2.93
CA GLU A 62 -8.30 -0.44 2.60
C GLU A 62 -9.81 -0.66 2.75
N GLU A 63 -10.39 -0.23 3.87
CA GLU A 63 -11.84 -0.30 4.12
C GLU A 63 -12.63 0.49 3.07
N ALA A 64 -12.23 1.74 2.80
CA ALA A 64 -12.91 2.59 1.82
C ALA A 64 -12.86 2.03 0.40
N LEU A 65 -11.79 1.34 0.03
CA LEU A 65 -11.62 0.72 -1.28
C LEU A 65 -12.23 -0.69 -1.34
N GLY A 66 -12.52 -1.30 -0.18
CA GLY A 66 -13.00 -2.67 -0.07
C GLY A 66 -11.97 -3.67 -0.60
N THR A 67 -10.72 -3.51 -0.19
CA THR A 67 -9.61 -4.37 -0.62
C THR A 67 -8.99 -5.08 0.56
N ASP A 68 -8.23 -6.15 0.28
CA ASP A 68 -7.30 -6.75 1.23
C ASP A 68 -6.17 -5.75 1.58
N PRO A 69 -5.38 -6.01 2.64
CA PRO A 69 -4.26 -5.16 3.02
C PRO A 69 -3.28 -4.91 1.90
N PHE A 70 -2.89 -3.64 1.73
CA PHE A 70 -1.87 -3.29 0.76
C PHE A 70 -0.48 -3.73 1.21
N PHE A 71 0.26 -4.31 0.28
CA PHE A 71 1.67 -4.62 0.45
C PHE A 71 2.53 -3.39 0.17
N TYR A 72 3.15 -2.85 1.23
CA TYR A 72 4.02 -1.68 1.18
C TYR A 72 5.49 -2.11 1.22
N LEU A 73 6.33 -1.31 0.58
CA LEU A 73 7.78 -1.50 0.54
C LEU A 73 8.50 -0.47 1.44
N ASN A 74 9.66 -0.85 1.95
CA ASN A 74 10.65 0.09 2.44
C ASN A 74 11.56 0.47 1.26
N GLN A 75 11.19 1.54 0.55
CA GLN A 75 11.83 1.98 -0.70
C GLN A 75 13.15 2.69 -0.41
N VAL A 76 14.19 2.33 -1.14
CA VAL A 76 15.57 2.82 -0.91
C VAL A 76 16.24 3.31 -2.19
N HIS A 77 15.49 3.53 -3.26
CA HIS A 77 16.00 3.89 -4.59
C HIS A 77 16.95 2.85 -5.17
N GLY A 78 16.63 1.59 -4.95
CA GLY A 78 17.38 0.43 -5.42
C GLY A 78 16.78 -0.24 -6.64
N VAL A 79 17.13 -1.52 -6.83
CA VAL A 79 16.67 -2.34 -7.98
C VAL A 79 16.04 -3.65 -7.53
N GLN A 80 15.80 -3.81 -6.24
CA GLN A 80 15.23 -5.05 -5.70
C GLN A 80 13.74 -5.12 -5.97
N ILE A 81 13.25 -6.33 -6.20
CA ILE A 81 11.85 -6.66 -6.40
C ILE A 81 11.39 -7.55 -5.25
N ALA A 82 10.24 -7.24 -4.67
CA ALA A 82 9.60 -8.06 -3.64
C ALA A 82 8.35 -8.75 -4.20
N TYR A 83 8.04 -9.91 -3.64
CA TYR A 83 6.86 -10.69 -3.98
C TYR A 83 6.01 -10.83 -2.71
N PRO A 84 4.79 -10.26 -2.65
CA PRO A 84 3.97 -10.34 -1.44
C PRO A 84 3.66 -11.78 -1.02
N GLU A 85 3.65 -12.71 -1.96
CA GLU A 85 3.43 -14.14 -1.71
C GLU A 85 4.51 -14.78 -0.82
N ASP A 86 5.67 -14.15 -0.68
CA ASP A 86 6.76 -14.57 0.21
C ASP A 86 6.57 -14.12 1.67
N TYR A 87 5.52 -13.32 1.95
CA TYR A 87 5.28 -12.69 3.25
C TYR A 87 3.91 -13.08 3.82
N ALA A 88 3.86 -13.36 5.11
CA ALA A 88 2.59 -13.53 5.79
C ALA A 88 1.82 -12.19 5.85
N VAL A 89 0.51 -12.21 5.62
CA VAL A 89 -0.33 -10.99 5.62
C VAL A 89 -0.19 -10.21 6.93
N GLU A 90 -0.08 -10.92 8.05
CA GLU A 90 0.10 -10.34 9.37
C GLU A 90 1.40 -9.52 9.50
N SER A 91 2.39 -9.74 8.64
CA SER A 91 3.64 -8.97 8.66
C SER A 91 3.51 -7.56 8.09
N TYR A 92 2.51 -7.28 7.26
CA TYR A 92 2.32 -5.98 6.62
C TYR A 92 0.93 -5.36 6.81
N ALA A 93 -0.07 -6.13 7.22
CA ALA A 93 -1.41 -5.61 7.48
C ALA A 93 -1.43 -4.64 8.68
N PRO A 94 -2.26 -3.58 8.64
CA PRO A 94 -2.37 -2.64 9.76
C PRO A 94 -2.94 -3.28 11.04
N GLY A 95 -3.65 -4.39 10.92
CA GLY A 95 -4.28 -5.08 12.04
C GLY A 95 -5.65 -4.49 12.44
N ALA A 96 -6.30 -5.15 13.40
CA ALA A 96 -7.53 -4.67 14.01
C ALA A 96 -7.32 -3.34 14.78
N PRO A 97 -8.36 -2.53 15.02
CA PRO A 97 -8.20 -1.23 15.68
C PRO A 97 -7.40 -1.26 16.99
N GLU A 98 -7.64 -2.28 17.83
CA GLU A 98 -6.96 -2.48 19.12
C GLU A 98 -5.50 -2.90 18.99
N GLU A 99 -5.10 -3.41 17.83
CA GLU A 99 -3.72 -3.84 17.53
C GLU A 99 -2.85 -2.72 16.95
N ARG A 100 -3.45 -1.59 16.53
CA ARG A 100 -2.75 -0.48 15.88
C ARG A 100 -1.98 0.38 16.87
N THR A 101 -0.92 -0.21 17.40
CA THR A 101 0.01 0.41 18.35
C THR A 101 1.29 0.86 17.66
N ALA A 102 2.10 1.70 18.32
CA ALA A 102 3.42 2.06 17.82
C ALA A 102 4.35 0.85 17.71
N GLU A 103 4.24 -0.12 18.62
CA GLU A 103 4.99 -1.38 18.54
C GLU A 103 4.61 -2.18 17.30
N ARG A 104 3.30 -2.33 17.03
CA ARG A 104 2.82 -2.97 15.79
C ARG A 104 3.33 -2.26 14.55
N ALA A 105 3.28 -0.94 14.52
CA ALA A 105 3.74 -0.17 13.38
C ALA A 105 5.25 -0.32 13.12
N ARG A 106 6.06 -0.39 14.19
CA ARG A 106 7.50 -0.70 14.07
C ARG A 106 7.72 -2.10 13.54
N ALA A 107 6.97 -3.10 14.04
CA ALA A 107 7.07 -4.47 13.54
C ALA A 107 6.71 -4.55 12.05
N VAL A 108 5.66 -3.86 11.60
CA VAL A 108 5.30 -3.77 10.17
C VAL A 108 6.43 -3.12 9.37
N LEU A 109 7.03 -2.03 9.86
CA LEU A 109 8.13 -1.35 9.18
C LEU A 109 9.38 -2.23 9.09
N GLU A 110 9.75 -2.91 10.18
CA GLU A 110 10.92 -3.80 10.24
C GLU A 110 10.77 -5.01 9.32
N ASN A 111 9.53 -5.53 9.17
CA ASN A 111 9.23 -6.64 8.26
C ASN A 111 8.97 -6.20 6.81
N SER A 112 8.86 -4.90 6.56
CA SER A 112 8.65 -4.40 5.19
C SER A 112 9.86 -4.72 4.31
N PRO A 113 9.66 -5.31 3.13
CA PRO A 113 10.77 -5.64 2.24
C PRO A 113 11.49 -4.38 1.76
N VAL A 114 12.81 -4.42 1.79
CA VAL A 114 13.67 -3.37 1.23
C VAL A 114 13.72 -3.57 -0.28
N ALA A 115 12.84 -2.88 -0.99
CA ALA A 115 12.67 -3.00 -2.44
C ALA A 115 12.02 -1.74 -3.03
N ASP A 116 12.14 -1.55 -4.32
CA ASP A 116 11.57 -0.42 -5.06
C ASP A 116 10.58 -0.86 -6.15
N ALA A 117 10.34 -2.16 -6.25
CA ALA A 117 9.29 -2.75 -7.07
C ALA A 117 8.65 -3.94 -6.35
N ALA A 118 7.39 -4.21 -6.67
CA ALA A 118 6.69 -5.41 -6.22
C ALA A 118 5.96 -6.08 -7.38
N ILE A 119 5.90 -7.40 -7.36
CA ILE A 119 5.16 -8.22 -8.32
C ILE A 119 4.24 -9.15 -7.54
N SER A 120 2.94 -9.08 -7.81
CA SER A 120 1.96 -10.04 -7.29
C SER A 120 1.42 -10.91 -8.41
N SER A 121 1.41 -12.22 -8.19
CA SER A 121 0.78 -13.22 -9.07
C SER A 121 -0.58 -13.69 -8.56
N GLU A 122 -0.91 -13.40 -7.31
CA GLU A 122 -2.13 -13.86 -6.63
C GLU A 122 -3.15 -12.73 -6.39
N GLY A 123 -2.84 -11.52 -6.90
CA GLY A 123 -3.76 -10.39 -6.80
C GLY A 123 -3.69 -9.62 -5.49
N VAL A 124 -2.61 -9.78 -4.72
CA VAL A 124 -2.36 -8.97 -3.53
C VAL A 124 -2.28 -7.49 -3.94
N PRO A 125 -3.01 -6.58 -3.28
CA PRO A 125 -2.92 -5.16 -3.56
C PRO A 125 -1.52 -4.60 -3.27
N LEU A 126 -0.96 -3.87 -4.22
CA LEU A 126 0.38 -3.29 -4.11
C LEU A 126 0.30 -1.79 -3.89
N ALA A 127 1.15 -1.25 -3.03
CA ALA A 127 1.30 0.19 -2.80
C ALA A 127 2.75 0.63 -3.01
N ILE A 128 2.93 1.65 -3.85
CA ILE A 128 4.22 2.31 -4.07
C ILE A 128 4.11 3.76 -3.59
N MET A 129 5.03 4.15 -2.72
CA MET A 129 5.13 5.53 -2.24
C MET A 129 5.86 6.37 -3.28
N VAL A 130 5.26 7.47 -3.70
CA VAL A 130 5.85 8.37 -4.67
C VAL A 130 5.81 9.82 -4.16
N ALA A 131 6.88 10.56 -4.45
CA ALA A 131 6.94 12.01 -4.29
C ALA A 131 7.27 12.63 -5.66
N ASP A 132 8.54 12.59 -6.07
CA ASP A 132 9.01 13.14 -7.35
C ASP A 132 9.20 12.07 -8.44
N CYS A 133 9.12 10.79 -8.07
CA CYS A 133 9.28 9.68 -8.99
C CYS A 133 8.00 9.40 -9.79
N ILE A 134 8.16 8.90 -11.00
CA ILE A 134 7.05 8.43 -11.85
C ILE A 134 6.83 6.95 -11.55
N PRO A 135 5.66 6.56 -10.98
CA PRO A 135 5.34 5.16 -10.80
C PRO A 135 5.01 4.50 -12.13
N VAL A 136 5.46 3.26 -12.30
CA VAL A 136 5.15 2.43 -13.47
C VAL A 136 4.38 1.20 -13.02
N VAL A 137 3.23 0.94 -13.65
CA VAL A 137 2.43 -0.25 -13.42
C VAL A 137 2.43 -1.08 -14.68
N LEU A 138 2.84 -2.34 -14.57
CA LEU A 138 2.83 -3.32 -15.64
C LEU A 138 1.85 -4.42 -15.29
N VAL A 139 1.03 -4.82 -16.25
CA VAL A 139 0.12 -5.96 -16.11
C VAL A 139 0.33 -6.89 -17.29
N GLY A 140 0.48 -8.17 -17.02
CA GLY A 140 0.73 -9.17 -18.04
C GLY A 140 0.18 -10.54 -17.67
N GLU A 141 0.00 -11.40 -18.65
CA GLU A 141 -0.28 -12.81 -18.47
C GLU A 141 1.01 -13.61 -18.59
N ARG A 142 1.17 -14.58 -17.70
CA ARG A 142 2.24 -15.55 -17.85
C ARG A 142 1.90 -16.50 -19.01
N VAL A 143 2.60 -16.36 -20.13
CA VAL A 143 2.49 -17.31 -21.22
C VAL A 143 3.25 -18.58 -20.84
N ALA A 144 2.59 -19.71 -20.83
CA ALA A 144 3.11 -21.01 -20.34
C ALA A 144 4.29 -21.61 -21.14
N ASN A 145 4.84 -20.90 -22.14
CA ASN A 145 5.82 -21.45 -23.09
C ASN A 145 7.08 -20.60 -23.25
N TRP A 146 7.70 -20.16 -22.15
CA TRP A 146 9.10 -19.76 -22.20
C TRP A 146 9.97 -20.97 -21.87
N GLN A 147 10.45 -21.64 -22.91
CA GLN A 147 11.60 -22.58 -22.84
C GLN A 147 12.88 -21.80 -23.08
#